data_8b6c9a456bcd4cce757b56149170c4aa
#
_entry.id   8b6c9a456bcd4cce757b56149170c4aa
#
_cell.length_a   1.000
_cell.length_b   1.000
_cell.length_c   1.000
_cell.angle_alpha   90.00
_cell.angle_beta   90.00
_cell.angle_gamma   90.00
#
_symmetry.space_group_name_H-M   'P 1'
#
loop_
_entity.id
_entity.type
_entity.pdbx_description
1 polymer ?
#
loop_
_entity_poly.entity_id
_entity_poly.type
_entity_poly.pdbx_seq_one_letter_code
_entity_poly.pdbx_strand_id
1 'polypeptide(L)'
;MLIADIKAEVENVIKMGRKLVESSEVSDMNQKELLTSKIDSLKEEFNLTGKNVSEAQSNLESSLKLMKKFEAVSSSLESWIELTSKQTVSFENEGSNIKTLSDFLSVTYLDAAKFKRSYLELYKIFEDISALVNTQTLVADLKAHIQRLETEWTTMENKIKFQYSKFGPDVALESTFPGEINIQLKAR
;
A
#
# COMPACT_ATOMS: atom_id res chain seq x y z
N MET A 1 16.02 9.08 21.18
CA MET A 1 16.39 9.37 22.54
C MET A 1 16.35 8.11 23.40
N LEU A 2 15.20 7.52 23.66
CA LEU A 2 15.07 6.38 24.59
C LEU A 2 15.99 5.16 24.31
N ILE A 3 16.17 4.75 23.07
CA ILE A 3 17.01 3.59 22.71
C ILE A 3 18.50 3.87 22.93
N ALA A 4 18.96 5.09 22.65
CA ALA A 4 20.36 5.46 22.87
C ALA A 4 20.72 5.52 24.37
N ASP A 5 19.77 5.99 25.20
CA ASP A 5 19.97 6.05 26.65
C ASP A 5 20.01 4.64 27.26
N ILE A 6 19.07 3.77 26.85
CA ILE A 6 19.03 2.35 27.27
C ILE A 6 20.31 1.61 26.81
N LYS A 7 20.80 1.91 25.61
CA LYS A 7 22.04 1.30 25.09
C LYS A 7 23.23 1.60 25.99
N ALA A 8 23.39 2.85 26.39
CA ALA A 8 24.48 3.27 27.28
C ALA A 8 24.40 2.58 28.66
N GLU A 9 23.19 2.43 29.20
CA GLU A 9 22.97 1.74 30.48
C GLU A 9 23.29 0.24 30.36
N VAL A 10 22.81 -0.45 29.32
CA VAL A 10 23.09 -1.88 29.10
C VAL A 10 24.58 -2.12 28.87
N GLU A 11 25.25 -1.30 28.07
CA GLU A 11 26.70 -1.39 27.86
C GLU A 11 27.48 -1.19 29.17
N ASN A 12 27.03 -0.28 30.03
CA ASN A 12 27.64 -0.05 31.35
C ASN A 12 27.45 -1.26 32.27
N VAL A 13 26.24 -1.82 32.32
CA VAL A 13 25.95 -3.04 33.10
C VAL A 13 26.83 -4.22 32.65
N ILE A 14 26.91 -4.45 31.32
CA ILE A 14 27.79 -5.50 30.76
C ILE A 14 29.25 -5.26 31.15
N LYS A 15 29.73 -4.02 31.04
CA LYS A 15 31.11 -3.68 31.41
C LYS A 15 31.41 -3.90 32.91
N MET A 16 30.46 -3.48 33.76
CA MET A 16 30.57 -3.68 35.21
C MET A 16 30.55 -5.19 35.56
N GLY A 17 29.63 -5.95 34.96
CA GLY A 17 29.55 -7.39 35.17
C GLY A 17 30.81 -8.15 34.78
N ARG A 18 31.41 -7.77 33.63
CA ARG A 18 32.70 -8.36 33.20
C ARG A 18 33.85 -8.05 34.17
N LYS A 19 33.93 -6.79 34.64
CA LYS A 19 34.93 -6.45 35.66
C LYS A 19 34.75 -7.24 36.94
N LEU A 20 33.49 -7.51 37.35
CA LEU A 20 33.21 -8.32 38.54
C LEU A 20 33.64 -9.79 38.35
N VAL A 21 33.42 -10.37 37.18
CA VAL A 21 33.91 -11.73 36.84
C VAL A 21 35.44 -11.83 36.86
N GLU A 22 36.12 -10.76 36.39
CA GLU A 22 37.60 -10.71 36.38
C GLU A 22 38.20 -10.42 37.76
N SER A 23 37.42 -9.81 38.67
CA SER A 23 37.89 -9.51 40.03
C SER A 23 38.07 -10.74 40.86
N SER A 24 39.01 -10.71 41.82
CA SER A 24 39.24 -11.77 42.80
C SER A 24 38.11 -11.90 43.86
N GLU A 25 37.14 -10.98 43.84
CA GLU A 25 36.05 -10.97 44.81
C GLU A 25 35.05 -12.13 44.59
N VAL A 26 34.93 -12.67 43.39
CA VAL A 26 34.15 -13.86 43.10
C VAL A 26 35.08 -15.04 43.09
N SER A 27 35.18 -15.76 44.20
CA SER A 27 36.08 -16.92 44.37
C SER A 27 35.47 -18.24 43.86
N ASP A 28 34.15 -18.30 43.71
CA ASP A 28 33.43 -19.50 43.24
C ASP A 28 33.37 -19.55 41.69
N MET A 29 33.95 -20.61 41.13
CA MET A 29 34.03 -20.84 39.69
C MET A 29 32.64 -20.98 39.08
N ASN A 30 31.68 -21.61 39.74
CA ASN A 30 30.31 -21.77 39.26
C ASN A 30 29.57 -20.43 39.20
N GLN A 31 29.83 -19.53 40.15
CA GLN A 31 29.24 -18.18 40.15
C GLN A 31 29.80 -17.33 39.02
N LYS A 32 31.10 -17.47 38.70
CA LYS A 32 31.71 -16.80 37.55
C LYS A 32 31.10 -17.23 36.23
N GLU A 33 30.95 -18.54 36.03
CA GLU A 33 30.32 -19.08 34.82
C GLU A 33 28.87 -18.62 34.68
N LEU A 34 28.09 -18.67 35.77
CA LEU A 34 26.71 -18.22 35.78
C LEU A 34 26.59 -16.72 35.44
N LEU A 35 27.44 -15.87 36.01
CA LEU A 35 27.43 -14.44 35.77
C LEU A 35 27.85 -14.15 34.32
N THR A 36 28.86 -14.81 33.80
CA THR A 36 29.29 -14.70 32.41
C THR A 36 28.16 -15.07 31.46
N SER A 37 27.49 -16.19 31.67
CA SER A 37 26.34 -16.64 30.88
C SER A 37 25.19 -15.61 30.87
N LYS A 38 24.88 -15.02 32.04
CA LYS A 38 23.85 -13.98 32.14
C LYS A 38 24.23 -12.70 31.38
N ILE A 39 25.51 -12.30 31.45
CA ILE A 39 25.99 -11.11 30.71
C ILE A 39 25.91 -11.32 29.19
N ASP A 40 26.31 -12.51 28.74
CA ASP A 40 26.27 -12.86 27.31
C ASP A 40 24.81 -12.96 26.81
N SER A 41 23.90 -13.56 27.59
CA SER A 41 22.48 -13.59 27.28
C SER A 41 21.89 -12.17 27.21
N LEU A 42 22.19 -11.29 28.16
CA LEU A 42 21.74 -9.90 28.15
C LEU A 42 22.21 -9.17 26.89
N LYS A 43 23.46 -9.38 26.47
CA LYS A 43 24.02 -8.79 25.26
C LYS A 43 23.32 -9.29 24.00
N GLU A 44 23.06 -10.58 23.91
CA GLU A 44 22.33 -11.19 22.78
C GLU A 44 20.89 -10.67 22.69
N GLU A 45 20.16 -10.67 23.81
CA GLU A 45 18.78 -10.14 23.86
C GLU A 45 18.71 -8.67 23.50
N PHE A 46 19.68 -7.87 23.98
CA PHE A 46 19.73 -6.44 23.63
C PHE A 46 20.00 -6.23 22.14
N ASN A 47 20.95 -6.98 21.55
CA ASN A 47 21.26 -6.90 20.13
C ASN A 47 20.07 -7.34 19.26
N LEU A 48 19.39 -8.42 19.66
CA LEU A 48 18.19 -8.92 18.97
C LEU A 48 17.06 -7.89 19.03
N THR A 49 16.82 -7.31 20.20
CA THR A 49 15.81 -6.26 20.38
C THR A 49 16.12 -5.04 19.52
N GLY A 50 17.38 -4.59 19.51
CA GLY A 50 17.82 -3.48 18.67
C GLY A 50 17.59 -3.73 17.17
N LYS A 51 17.88 -4.96 16.72
CA LYS A 51 17.61 -5.37 15.33
C LYS A 51 16.10 -5.34 15.03
N ASN A 52 15.29 -5.94 15.89
CA ASN A 52 13.83 -6.00 15.70
C ASN A 52 13.21 -4.58 15.65
N VAL A 53 13.66 -3.68 16.52
CA VAL A 53 13.20 -2.28 16.52
C VAL A 53 13.59 -1.57 15.24
N SER A 54 14.83 -1.74 14.77
CA SER A 54 15.30 -1.13 13.52
C SER A 54 14.53 -1.65 12.30
N GLU A 55 14.25 -2.95 12.25
CA GLU A 55 13.44 -3.57 11.19
C GLU A 55 12.00 -3.04 11.23
N ALA A 56 11.40 -2.98 12.41
CA ALA A 56 10.04 -2.44 12.57
C ALA A 56 9.95 -0.97 12.14
N GLN A 57 10.94 -0.14 12.51
CA GLN A 57 11.01 1.24 12.08
C GLN A 57 11.11 1.36 10.55
N SER A 58 12.01 0.60 9.92
CA SER A 58 12.18 0.59 8.47
C SER A 58 10.89 0.16 7.74
N ASN A 59 10.21 -0.85 8.27
CA ASN A 59 8.94 -1.32 7.71
C ASN A 59 7.84 -0.27 7.83
N LEU A 60 7.76 0.43 8.95
CA LEU A 60 6.79 1.53 9.16
C LEU A 60 7.06 2.71 8.23
N GLU A 61 8.32 3.12 8.06
CA GLU A 61 8.70 4.19 7.14
C GLU A 61 8.38 3.83 5.68
N SER A 62 8.65 2.59 5.28
CA SER A 62 8.32 2.06 3.96
C SER A 62 6.80 2.02 3.74
N SER A 63 6.05 1.54 4.73
CA SER A 63 4.58 1.49 4.69
C SER A 63 3.98 2.90 4.58
N LEU A 64 4.49 3.86 5.32
CA LEU A 64 4.02 5.25 5.25
C LEU A 64 4.25 5.86 3.86
N LYS A 65 5.40 5.57 3.24
CA LYS A 65 5.70 6.03 1.88
C LYS A 65 4.75 5.40 0.84
N LEU A 66 4.47 4.11 0.98
CA LEU A 66 3.53 3.40 0.12
C LEU A 66 2.10 3.89 0.31
N MET A 67 1.67 4.17 1.55
CA MET A 67 0.36 4.75 1.85
C MET A 67 0.15 6.11 1.18
N LYS A 68 1.14 7.01 1.25
CA LYS A 68 1.08 8.31 0.56
C LYS A 68 0.97 8.14 -0.96
N LYS A 69 1.68 7.15 -1.51
CA LYS A 69 1.60 6.85 -2.95
C LYS A 69 0.24 6.27 -3.32
N PHE A 70 -0.31 5.37 -2.50
CA PHE A 70 -1.65 4.82 -2.65
C PHE A 70 -2.70 5.93 -2.71
N GLU A 71 -2.66 6.84 -1.75
CA GLU A 71 -3.59 7.96 -1.62
C GLU A 71 -3.52 8.89 -2.85
N ALA A 72 -2.31 9.21 -3.33
CA ALA A 72 -2.13 10.04 -4.52
C ALA A 72 -2.68 9.40 -5.80
N VAL A 73 -2.40 8.10 -6.02
CA VAL A 73 -2.90 7.37 -7.20
C VAL A 73 -4.42 7.20 -7.11
N SER A 74 -4.95 6.85 -5.94
CA SER A 74 -6.37 6.70 -5.68
C SER A 74 -7.15 8.00 -5.95
N SER A 75 -6.70 9.12 -5.38
CA SER A 75 -7.33 10.44 -5.58
C SER A 75 -7.33 10.86 -7.05
N SER A 76 -6.27 10.54 -7.80
CA SER A 76 -6.22 10.81 -9.23
C SER A 76 -7.25 9.98 -10.01
N LEU A 77 -7.43 8.71 -9.66
CA LEU A 77 -8.45 7.84 -10.24
C LEU A 77 -9.86 8.31 -9.91
N GLU A 78 -10.15 8.61 -8.65
CA GLU A 78 -11.44 9.13 -8.19
C GLU A 78 -11.83 10.41 -8.96
N SER A 79 -10.90 11.34 -9.04
CA SER A 79 -11.12 12.61 -9.74
C SER A 79 -11.44 12.42 -11.22
N TRP A 80 -10.75 11.49 -11.88
CA TRP A 80 -11.00 11.18 -13.28
C TRP A 80 -12.35 10.49 -13.48
N ILE A 81 -12.70 9.51 -12.64
CA ILE A 81 -13.98 8.80 -12.71
C ILE A 81 -15.14 9.80 -12.49
N GLU A 82 -15.02 10.68 -11.50
CA GLU A 82 -16.02 11.68 -11.19
C GLU A 82 -16.21 12.67 -12.35
N LEU A 83 -15.11 13.21 -12.89
CA LEU A 83 -15.14 14.15 -14.02
C LEU A 83 -15.77 13.51 -15.26
N THR A 84 -15.34 12.31 -15.61
CA THR A 84 -15.84 11.57 -16.76
C THR A 84 -17.33 11.21 -16.59
N SER A 85 -17.73 10.82 -15.38
CA SER A 85 -19.16 10.56 -15.08
C SER A 85 -20.03 11.81 -15.25
N LYS A 86 -19.57 12.97 -14.77
CA LYS A 86 -20.28 14.26 -14.93
C LYS A 86 -20.39 14.66 -16.40
N GLN A 87 -19.32 14.53 -17.15
CA GLN A 87 -19.33 14.83 -18.59
C GLN A 87 -20.27 13.90 -19.36
N THR A 88 -20.30 12.61 -19.00
CA THR A 88 -21.23 11.65 -19.63
C THR A 88 -22.69 12.04 -19.40
N VAL A 89 -23.04 12.51 -18.20
CA VAL A 89 -24.40 12.97 -17.85
C VAL A 89 -24.76 14.28 -18.59
N SER A 90 -23.81 15.19 -18.80
CA SER A 90 -24.10 16.43 -19.54
C SER A 90 -24.51 16.17 -21.00
N PHE A 91 -23.91 15.15 -21.64
CA PHE A 91 -24.32 14.72 -22.97
C PHE A 91 -25.73 14.10 -23.02
N GLU A 92 -26.28 13.62 -21.91
CA GLU A 92 -27.67 13.15 -21.83
C GLU A 92 -28.67 14.30 -21.92
N ASN A 93 -28.32 15.47 -21.34
CA ASN A 93 -29.25 16.56 -21.13
C ASN A 93 -29.25 17.58 -22.27
N GLU A 94 -28.17 17.72 -23.01
CA GLU A 94 -27.97 18.82 -23.98
C GLU A 94 -28.27 18.47 -25.44
N GLY A 95 -28.74 17.24 -25.75
CA GLY A 95 -29.04 16.83 -27.14
C GLY A 95 -27.82 16.98 -28.07
N SER A 96 -26.64 16.60 -27.54
CA SER A 96 -25.34 16.85 -28.15
C SER A 96 -25.18 16.24 -29.54
N ASN A 97 -24.47 16.95 -30.42
CA ASN A 97 -24.13 16.49 -31.75
C ASN A 97 -23.27 15.19 -31.67
N ILE A 98 -23.57 14.25 -32.55
CA ILE A 98 -22.83 12.95 -32.67
C ILE A 98 -21.30 13.16 -32.75
N LYS A 99 -20.84 14.21 -33.43
CA LYS A 99 -19.42 14.53 -33.55
C LYS A 99 -18.78 14.86 -32.20
N THR A 100 -19.44 15.70 -31.39
CA THR A 100 -18.95 16.10 -30.04
C THR A 100 -18.87 14.88 -29.09
N LEU A 101 -19.83 13.95 -29.19
CA LEU A 101 -19.81 12.73 -28.43
C LEU A 101 -18.67 11.79 -28.90
N SER A 102 -18.46 11.65 -30.20
CA SER A 102 -17.36 10.84 -30.75
C SER A 102 -15.98 11.36 -30.32
N ASP A 103 -15.80 12.69 -30.34
CA ASP A 103 -14.54 13.31 -29.88
C ASP A 103 -14.32 13.08 -28.38
N PHE A 104 -15.37 13.27 -27.55
CA PHE A 104 -15.31 12.99 -26.12
C PHE A 104 -14.94 11.53 -25.84
N LEU A 105 -15.54 10.61 -26.55
CA LEU A 105 -15.31 9.18 -26.33
C LEU A 105 -13.91 8.77 -26.77
N SER A 106 -13.38 9.34 -27.83
CA SER A 106 -12.00 9.09 -28.27
C SER A 106 -10.99 9.53 -27.22
N VAL A 107 -11.18 10.71 -26.62
CA VAL A 107 -10.33 11.21 -25.51
C VAL A 107 -10.49 10.33 -24.27
N THR A 108 -11.72 10.03 -23.89
CA THR A 108 -12.03 9.19 -22.71
C THR A 108 -11.41 7.80 -22.84
N TYR A 109 -11.39 7.24 -24.04
CA TYR A 109 -10.75 5.97 -24.33
C TYR A 109 -9.23 5.99 -24.10
N LEU A 110 -8.55 7.03 -24.60
CA LEU A 110 -7.11 7.19 -24.38
C LEU A 110 -6.78 7.37 -22.90
N ASP A 111 -7.60 8.16 -22.20
CA ASP A 111 -7.44 8.37 -20.76
C ASP A 111 -7.75 7.10 -19.97
N ALA A 112 -8.75 6.32 -20.36
CA ALA A 112 -9.06 5.03 -19.72
C ALA A 112 -7.89 4.07 -19.79
N ALA A 113 -7.16 4.01 -20.92
CA ALA A 113 -5.96 3.17 -21.04
C ALA A 113 -4.84 3.62 -20.10
N LYS A 114 -4.69 4.93 -19.87
CA LYS A 114 -3.75 5.51 -18.90
C LYS A 114 -4.15 5.16 -17.47
N PHE A 115 -5.41 5.40 -17.12
CA PHE A 115 -5.91 5.16 -15.76
C PHE A 115 -6.02 3.68 -15.41
N LYS A 116 -6.16 2.79 -16.40
CA LYS A 116 -6.01 1.35 -16.19
C LYS A 116 -4.63 0.99 -15.64
N ARG A 117 -3.57 1.63 -16.14
CA ARG A 117 -2.21 1.43 -15.61
C ARG A 117 -2.11 1.93 -14.17
N SER A 118 -2.70 3.09 -13.87
CA SER A 118 -2.75 3.62 -12.51
C SER A 118 -3.53 2.70 -11.57
N TYR A 119 -4.61 2.07 -12.02
CA TYR A 119 -5.36 1.08 -11.24
C TYR A 119 -4.50 -0.17 -10.94
N LEU A 120 -3.77 -0.68 -11.94
CA LEU A 120 -2.85 -1.81 -11.73
C LEU A 120 -1.70 -1.44 -10.78
N GLU A 121 -1.21 -0.21 -10.86
CA GLU A 121 -0.21 0.32 -9.93
C GLU A 121 -0.76 0.40 -8.50
N LEU A 122 -2.00 0.86 -8.34
CA LEU A 122 -2.69 0.91 -7.04
C LEU A 122 -2.78 -0.46 -6.40
N TYR A 123 -3.12 -1.47 -7.20
CA TYR A 123 -3.21 -2.85 -6.73
C TYR A 123 -1.85 -3.38 -6.27
N LYS A 124 -0.79 -3.10 -7.03
CA LYS A 124 0.57 -3.47 -6.65
C LYS A 124 1.01 -2.79 -5.34
N ILE A 125 0.71 -1.50 -5.18
CA ILE A 125 1.00 -0.78 -3.93
C ILE A 125 0.26 -1.42 -2.75
N PHE A 126 -0.99 -1.83 -2.95
CA PHE A 126 -1.78 -2.55 -1.94
C PHE A 126 -1.12 -3.87 -1.53
N GLU A 127 -0.63 -4.67 -2.49
CA GLU A 127 0.09 -5.92 -2.21
C GLU A 127 1.37 -5.64 -1.41
N ASP A 128 2.15 -4.63 -1.79
CA ASP A 128 3.38 -4.23 -1.10
C ASP A 128 3.09 -3.78 0.35
N ILE A 129 2.03 -2.99 0.58
CA ILE A 129 1.60 -2.60 1.93
C ILE A 129 1.17 -3.83 2.74
N SER A 130 0.37 -4.71 2.14
CA SER A 130 -0.14 -5.91 2.80
C SER A 130 0.98 -6.87 3.24
N ALA A 131 2.11 -6.86 2.54
CA ALA A 131 3.28 -7.65 2.89
C ALA A 131 4.08 -7.06 4.07
N LEU A 132 4.01 -5.72 4.26
CA LEU A 132 4.77 -5.02 5.31
C LEU A 132 3.99 -4.85 6.62
N VAL A 133 2.65 -4.85 6.54
CA VAL A 133 1.77 -4.49 7.67
C VAL A 133 0.93 -5.68 8.10
N ASN A 134 1.05 -6.05 9.39
CA ASN A 134 0.25 -7.14 9.97
C ASN A 134 -1.13 -6.68 10.49
N THR A 135 -1.54 -5.44 10.23
CA THR A 135 -2.81 -4.89 10.73
C THR A 135 -3.94 -5.25 9.77
N GLN A 136 -4.72 -6.27 10.12
CA GLN A 136 -5.83 -6.79 9.31
C GLN A 136 -6.87 -5.72 8.97
N THR A 137 -7.17 -4.81 9.89
CA THR A 137 -8.13 -3.71 9.67
C THR A 137 -7.69 -2.79 8.54
N LEU A 138 -6.43 -2.33 8.54
CA LEU A 138 -5.90 -1.46 7.50
C LEU A 138 -5.93 -2.14 6.12
N VAL A 139 -5.53 -3.41 6.06
CA VAL A 139 -5.56 -4.19 4.81
C VAL A 139 -7.00 -4.35 4.29
N ALA A 140 -7.96 -4.59 5.19
CA ALA A 140 -9.39 -4.68 4.83
C ALA A 140 -9.93 -3.34 4.30
N ASP A 141 -9.58 -2.21 4.93
CA ASP A 141 -10.00 -0.88 4.52
C ASP A 141 -9.44 -0.51 3.13
N LEU A 142 -8.17 -0.77 2.89
CA LEU A 142 -7.55 -0.54 1.58
C LEU A 142 -8.17 -1.40 0.48
N LYS A 143 -8.47 -2.67 0.79
CA LYS A 143 -9.15 -3.57 -0.13
C LYS A 143 -10.56 -3.09 -0.46
N ALA A 144 -11.33 -2.68 0.54
CA ALA A 144 -12.66 -2.12 0.37
C ALA A 144 -12.62 -0.85 -0.51
N HIS A 145 -11.60 0.00 -0.32
CA HIS A 145 -11.41 1.19 -1.13
C HIS A 145 -11.14 0.86 -2.61
N ILE A 146 -10.28 -0.12 -2.90
CA ILE A 146 -10.02 -0.59 -4.27
C ILE A 146 -11.30 -1.15 -4.90
N GLN A 147 -12.07 -1.96 -4.17
CA GLN A 147 -13.34 -2.52 -4.65
C GLN A 147 -14.39 -1.43 -4.95
N ARG A 148 -14.43 -0.37 -4.14
CA ARG A 148 -15.28 0.79 -4.42
C ARG A 148 -14.89 1.47 -5.73
N LEU A 149 -13.60 1.74 -5.94
CA LEU A 149 -13.08 2.32 -7.18
C LEU A 149 -13.41 1.46 -8.41
N GLU A 150 -13.29 0.14 -8.30
CA GLU A 150 -13.65 -0.81 -9.36
C GLU A 150 -15.14 -0.73 -9.71
N THR A 151 -15.99 -0.64 -8.69
CA THR A 151 -17.44 -0.50 -8.87
C THR A 151 -17.80 0.83 -9.55
N GLU A 152 -17.19 1.92 -9.12
CA GLU A 152 -17.39 3.24 -9.69
C GLU A 152 -16.91 3.30 -11.16
N TRP A 153 -15.74 2.71 -11.44
CA TRP A 153 -15.21 2.57 -12.80
C TRP A 153 -16.17 1.78 -13.70
N THR A 154 -16.61 0.62 -13.26
CA THR A 154 -17.54 -0.24 -14.02
C THR A 154 -18.87 0.47 -14.27
N THR A 155 -19.36 1.23 -13.28
CA THR A 155 -20.59 2.02 -13.41
C THR A 155 -20.42 3.11 -14.45
N MET A 156 -19.32 3.83 -14.43
CA MET A 156 -18.98 4.86 -15.43
C MET A 156 -18.87 4.25 -16.83
N GLU A 157 -18.15 3.15 -16.96
CA GLU A 157 -17.98 2.44 -18.24
C GLU A 157 -19.31 1.99 -18.84
N ASN A 158 -20.19 1.45 -18.02
CA ASN A 158 -21.52 1.03 -18.44
C ASN A 158 -22.38 2.22 -18.91
N LYS A 159 -22.31 3.38 -18.25
CA LYS A 159 -22.97 4.60 -18.69
C LYS A 159 -22.46 5.06 -20.05
N ILE A 160 -21.14 5.04 -20.26
CA ILE A 160 -20.53 5.39 -21.53
C ILE A 160 -20.99 4.45 -22.65
N LYS A 161 -20.94 3.12 -22.40
CA LYS A 161 -21.44 2.11 -23.35
C LYS A 161 -22.91 2.30 -23.69
N PHE A 162 -23.74 2.65 -22.70
CA PHE A 162 -25.15 2.90 -22.90
C PHE A 162 -25.39 4.14 -23.78
N GLN A 163 -24.65 5.22 -23.57
CA GLN A 163 -24.75 6.40 -24.43
C GLN A 163 -24.37 6.08 -25.88
N TYR A 164 -23.32 5.30 -26.08
CA TYR A 164 -22.93 4.83 -27.39
C TYR A 164 -24.03 4.06 -28.10
N SER A 165 -24.68 3.14 -27.40
CA SER A 165 -25.73 2.30 -27.99
C SER A 165 -26.96 3.07 -28.48
N LYS A 166 -27.18 4.28 -27.99
CA LYS A 166 -28.30 5.14 -28.42
C LYS A 166 -28.09 5.74 -29.83
N PHE A 167 -26.86 5.82 -30.31
CA PHE A 167 -26.53 6.46 -31.58
C PHE A 167 -26.51 5.49 -32.79
N GLY A 168 -26.80 4.20 -32.56
CA GLY A 168 -26.97 3.19 -33.61
C GLY A 168 -25.69 2.47 -34.04
N PRO A 169 -25.84 1.40 -34.87
CA PRO A 169 -24.75 0.51 -35.23
C PRO A 169 -23.70 1.11 -36.20
N ASP A 170 -23.93 2.29 -36.75
CA ASP A 170 -23.01 2.93 -37.70
C ASP A 170 -21.78 3.52 -37.02
N VAL A 171 -21.77 3.64 -35.69
CA VAL A 171 -20.57 3.92 -34.92
C VAL A 171 -20.00 2.61 -34.44
N ALA A 172 -19.24 1.93 -35.30
CA ALA A 172 -18.49 0.73 -34.92
C ALA A 172 -17.51 1.09 -33.79
N LEU A 173 -17.94 0.89 -32.57
CA LEU A 173 -17.05 0.65 -31.45
C LEU A 173 -16.40 -0.71 -31.74
N GLU A 174 -15.25 -0.66 -32.41
CA GLU A 174 -14.29 -1.73 -32.18
C GLU A 174 -14.17 -1.86 -30.67
N SER A 175 -14.50 -3.02 -30.12
CA SER A 175 -14.61 -3.32 -28.69
C SER A 175 -13.23 -3.22 -28.02
N THR A 176 -12.80 -2.00 -27.78
CA THR A 176 -11.46 -1.69 -27.28
C THR A 176 -11.52 -0.99 -25.92
N PHE A 177 -12.69 -0.86 -25.31
CA PHE A 177 -12.70 -0.70 -23.86
C PHE A 177 -12.02 -1.94 -23.27
N PRO A 178 -11.00 -1.78 -22.45
CA PRO A 178 -10.27 -2.91 -21.90
C PRO A 178 -11.28 -3.85 -21.24
N GLY A 179 -11.60 -4.94 -21.95
CA GLY A 179 -12.51 -5.96 -21.48
C GLY A 179 -12.14 -6.35 -20.07
N GLU A 180 -13.14 -6.69 -19.31
CA GLU A 180 -13.15 -7.12 -17.92
C GLU A 180 -11.75 -7.40 -17.37
N ILE A 181 -11.29 -6.54 -16.45
CA ILE A 181 -10.14 -6.85 -15.63
C ILE A 181 -10.61 -7.98 -14.72
N ASN A 182 -10.60 -9.20 -15.23
CA ASN A 182 -10.82 -10.40 -14.45
C ASN A 182 -9.56 -10.60 -13.58
N ILE A 183 -9.40 -9.71 -12.60
CA ILE A 183 -8.47 -9.93 -11.50
C ILE A 183 -9.16 -10.97 -10.63
N GLN A 184 -8.98 -12.25 -10.97
CA GLN A 184 -9.23 -13.31 -10.02
C GLN A 184 -8.33 -13.03 -8.81
N LEU A 185 -8.90 -12.41 -7.80
CA LEU A 185 -8.38 -12.42 -6.45
C LEU A 185 -8.23 -13.88 -6.05
N LYS A 186 -7.05 -14.47 -6.30
CA LYS A 186 -6.71 -15.75 -5.67
C LYS A 186 -6.74 -15.49 -4.18
N ALA A 187 -7.83 -15.92 -3.56
CA ALA A 187 -7.92 -16.07 -2.12
C ALA A 187 -6.73 -16.95 -1.70
N ARG A 188 -5.77 -16.36 -1.01
CA ARG A 188 -4.84 -17.06 -0.14
C ARG A 188 -5.26 -16.88 1.30
#